data_60f3620ade86c83642bcde412b2f38ba
#
_entry.id   60f3620ade86c83642bcde412b2f38ba
#
_cell.length_a   1.000
_cell.length_b   1.000
_cell.length_c   1.000
_cell.angle_alpha   90.00
_cell.angle_beta   90.00
_cell.angle_gamma   90.00
#
_symmetry.space_group_name_H-M   'P 1'
#
loop_
_entity.id
_entity.type
_entity.pdbx_description
1 polymer ?
#
loop_
_entity_poly.entity_id
_entity_poly.type
_entity_poly.pdbx_seq_one_letter_code
_entity_poly.pdbx_strand_id
1 'polypeptide(L)'
;MSMARLMVVGGGGFVGGRVLRLAVARGIAAASFGPGEVPSDDGVARFEGAAEEPGRFAAVLRDFAPDAVIWAAGHNPSGDGLARTALSDPARAVAVNAGGFAAVLAACAEAGVRRVVQCGSTVVYGPPGLYPSECVDEMAAPAPRSAYGLSKHMAELAADWGVDALGLSVTTLRLPLVLGPGRWYVGAATLFARMLRAAADGSASHEVVPAAPFDAVHGDDAAEALLMLAARPDAPRLLNMAGLTLTYGRIAAALGGRIEVVEQPAPADLPLVDDSRLRTLGWAPCRALDAILSETLHEMTMKEKA
;
A
#
# COMPACT_ATOMS: atom_id res chain seq x y z
N MET A 1 7.03 -19.29 -16.00
CA MET A 1 5.64 -19.82 -15.94
C MET A 1 4.72 -18.63 -15.68
N SER A 2 3.56 -18.54 -16.33
CA SER A 2 2.60 -17.49 -16.01
C SER A 2 1.88 -17.86 -14.69
N MET A 3 1.75 -16.91 -13.77
CA MET A 3 0.97 -17.05 -12.54
C MET A 3 -0.50 -17.25 -12.90
N ALA A 4 -1.11 -18.36 -12.47
CA ALA A 4 -2.49 -18.72 -12.78
C ALA A 4 -3.44 -18.43 -11.61
N ARG A 5 -2.95 -18.47 -10.37
CA ARG A 5 -3.75 -18.37 -9.15
C ARG A 5 -3.06 -17.45 -8.13
N LEU A 6 -3.80 -16.50 -7.60
CA LEU A 6 -3.31 -15.50 -6.67
C LEU A 6 -4.17 -15.45 -5.41
N MET A 7 -3.55 -15.47 -4.24
CA MET A 7 -4.19 -15.16 -2.96
C MET A 7 -3.80 -13.76 -2.49
N VAL A 8 -4.77 -12.94 -2.10
CA VAL A 8 -4.54 -11.63 -1.48
C VAL A 8 -5.04 -11.65 -0.04
N VAL A 9 -4.14 -11.52 0.92
CA VAL A 9 -4.50 -11.33 2.32
C VAL A 9 -4.77 -9.84 2.54
N GLY A 10 -5.99 -9.50 2.94
CA GLY A 10 -6.45 -8.10 3.03
C GLY A 10 -7.05 -7.57 1.72
N GLY A 11 -7.69 -8.44 0.92
CA GLY A 11 -8.34 -8.08 -0.34
C GLY A 11 -9.48 -7.08 -0.21
N GLY A 12 -10.11 -6.93 0.97
CA GLY A 12 -11.10 -5.88 1.25
C GLY A 12 -10.51 -4.48 1.43
N GLY A 13 -9.17 -4.35 1.49
CA GLY A 13 -8.48 -3.07 1.64
C GLY A 13 -8.33 -2.30 0.32
N PHE A 14 -7.91 -1.02 0.44
CA PHE A 14 -7.75 -0.09 -0.69
C PHE A 14 -6.79 -0.60 -1.78
N VAL A 15 -5.63 -1.13 -1.40
CA VAL A 15 -4.64 -1.69 -2.32
C VAL A 15 -5.01 -3.13 -2.72
N GLY A 16 -5.36 -3.96 -1.73
CA GLY A 16 -5.69 -5.37 -1.99
C GLY A 16 -6.85 -5.58 -2.94
N GLY A 17 -7.93 -4.76 -2.82
CA GLY A 17 -9.05 -4.80 -3.73
C GLY A 17 -8.69 -4.43 -5.18
N ARG A 18 -7.75 -3.50 -5.38
CA ARG A 18 -7.24 -3.17 -6.72
C ARG A 18 -6.44 -4.32 -7.32
N VAL A 19 -5.58 -4.96 -6.52
CA VAL A 19 -4.84 -6.14 -6.95
C VAL A 19 -5.79 -7.24 -7.41
N LEU A 20 -6.86 -7.51 -6.66
CA LEU A 20 -7.86 -8.52 -7.01
C LEU A 20 -8.57 -8.20 -8.32
N ARG A 21 -9.07 -6.96 -8.49
CA ARG A 21 -9.71 -6.53 -9.75
C ARG A 21 -8.78 -6.69 -10.95
N LEU A 22 -7.53 -6.26 -10.78
CA LEU A 22 -6.53 -6.36 -11.83
C LEU A 22 -6.20 -7.81 -12.18
N ALA A 23 -6.09 -8.69 -11.18
CA ALA A 23 -5.86 -10.11 -11.38
C ALA A 23 -6.99 -10.77 -12.16
N VAL A 24 -8.26 -10.52 -11.76
CA VAL A 24 -9.44 -11.03 -12.47
C VAL A 24 -9.50 -10.51 -13.91
N ALA A 25 -9.26 -9.20 -14.13
CA ALA A 25 -9.23 -8.60 -15.46
C ALA A 25 -8.16 -9.24 -16.38
N ARG A 26 -7.13 -9.85 -15.81
CA ARG A 26 -6.07 -10.58 -16.54
C ARG A 26 -6.29 -12.08 -16.63
N GLY A 27 -7.45 -12.57 -16.20
CA GLY A 27 -7.78 -14.00 -16.24
C GLY A 27 -7.03 -14.84 -15.19
N ILE A 28 -6.47 -14.20 -14.15
CA ILE A 28 -5.83 -14.87 -13.02
C ILE A 28 -6.92 -15.25 -12.02
N ALA A 29 -7.01 -16.53 -11.65
CA ALA A 29 -7.91 -16.98 -10.60
C ALA A 29 -7.50 -16.31 -9.27
N ALA A 30 -8.34 -15.45 -8.74
CA ALA A 30 -8.02 -14.63 -7.57
C ALA A 30 -8.84 -15.04 -6.35
N ALA A 31 -8.20 -15.01 -5.19
CA ALA A 31 -8.85 -15.23 -3.91
C ALA A 31 -8.47 -14.17 -2.88
N SER A 32 -9.39 -13.84 -2.00
CA SER A 32 -9.17 -12.96 -0.84
C SER A 32 -9.23 -13.77 0.45
N PHE A 33 -8.31 -13.48 1.38
CA PHE A 33 -8.40 -13.93 2.76
C PHE A 33 -8.36 -12.74 3.71
N GLY A 34 -9.27 -12.69 4.67
CA GLY A 34 -9.30 -11.64 5.69
C GLY A 34 -10.71 -11.45 6.27
N PRO A 35 -10.83 -10.61 7.31
CA PRO A 35 -12.13 -10.20 7.82
C PRO A 35 -12.79 -9.20 6.86
N GLY A 36 -14.10 -9.30 6.71
CA GLY A 36 -14.91 -8.32 6.00
C GLY A 36 -15.11 -8.58 4.50
N GLU A 37 -15.93 -7.71 3.93
CA GLU A 37 -16.35 -7.82 2.53
C GLU A 37 -15.23 -7.41 1.58
N VAL A 38 -15.06 -8.17 0.53
CA VAL A 38 -14.28 -7.73 -0.65
C VAL A 38 -15.25 -6.91 -1.52
N PRO A 39 -14.85 -5.73 -2.00
CA PRO A 39 -15.66 -4.99 -2.96
C PRO A 39 -16.10 -5.93 -4.08
N SER A 40 -17.39 -5.92 -4.37
CA SER A 40 -18.08 -6.85 -5.26
C SER A 40 -17.32 -7.06 -6.56
N ASP A 41 -16.74 -8.22 -6.75
CA ASP A 41 -16.23 -8.62 -8.06
C ASP A 41 -16.61 -10.09 -8.27
N ASP A 42 -17.47 -10.29 -9.26
CA ASP A 42 -17.76 -11.59 -9.82
C ASP A 42 -16.41 -12.21 -10.26
N GLY A 43 -16.03 -13.32 -9.64
CA GLY A 43 -14.81 -14.03 -9.97
C GLY A 43 -13.71 -14.09 -8.89
N VAL A 44 -13.90 -13.45 -7.72
CA VAL A 44 -12.98 -13.58 -6.57
C VAL A 44 -13.51 -14.61 -5.57
N ALA A 45 -12.74 -15.66 -5.30
CA ALA A 45 -13.02 -16.57 -4.19
C ALA A 45 -12.78 -15.87 -2.84
N ARG A 46 -13.69 -16.08 -1.86
CA ARG A 46 -13.64 -15.37 -0.58
C ARG A 46 -13.48 -16.34 0.56
N PHE A 47 -12.49 -16.10 1.40
CA PHE A 47 -12.21 -16.87 2.60
C PHE A 47 -12.13 -15.94 3.81
N GLU A 48 -13.03 -16.10 4.76
CA GLU A 48 -13.01 -15.33 5.99
C GLU A 48 -12.01 -15.92 7.00
N GLY A 49 -11.32 -15.05 7.72
CA GLY A 49 -10.41 -15.43 8.79
C GLY A 49 -9.51 -14.28 9.23
N ALA A 50 -8.91 -14.41 10.40
CA ALA A 50 -7.89 -13.50 10.86
C ALA A 50 -6.49 -14.01 10.46
N ALA A 51 -5.59 -13.09 10.15
CA ALA A 51 -4.22 -13.45 9.77
C ALA A 51 -3.46 -14.15 10.91
N GLU A 52 -3.90 -13.93 12.15
CA GLU A 52 -3.37 -14.56 13.36
C GLU A 52 -3.92 -15.96 13.62
N GLU A 53 -4.72 -16.51 12.70
CA GLU A 53 -5.24 -17.89 12.72
C GLU A 53 -4.51 -18.77 11.69
N PRO A 54 -3.25 -19.15 11.91
CA PRO A 54 -2.41 -19.78 10.88
C PRO A 54 -2.96 -21.10 10.37
N GLY A 55 -3.62 -21.90 11.21
CA GLY A 55 -4.21 -23.18 10.83
C GLY A 55 -5.35 -23.04 9.81
N ARG A 56 -6.19 -21.99 9.98
CA ARG A 56 -7.26 -21.69 9.02
C ARG A 56 -6.69 -21.22 7.68
N PHE A 57 -5.71 -20.36 7.72
CA PHE A 57 -5.07 -19.88 6.48
C PHE A 57 -4.35 -21.00 5.74
N ALA A 58 -3.61 -21.89 6.45
CA ALA A 58 -2.96 -23.04 5.86
C ALA A 58 -3.96 -24.00 5.18
N ALA A 59 -5.15 -24.22 5.76
CA ALA A 59 -6.21 -24.99 5.13
C ALA A 59 -6.68 -24.33 3.82
N VAL A 60 -6.93 -23.03 3.83
CA VAL A 60 -7.33 -22.27 2.64
C VAL A 60 -6.25 -22.33 1.55
N LEU A 61 -4.96 -22.24 1.92
CA LEU A 61 -3.86 -22.36 0.95
C LEU A 61 -3.82 -23.74 0.29
N ARG A 62 -4.09 -24.82 1.04
CA ARG A 62 -4.16 -26.18 0.46
C ARG A 62 -5.32 -26.34 -0.51
N ASP A 63 -6.49 -25.79 -0.18
CA ASP A 63 -7.68 -25.87 -1.04
C ASP A 63 -7.54 -25.02 -2.30
N PHE A 64 -7.14 -23.76 -2.13
CA PHE A 64 -7.04 -22.84 -3.26
C PHE A 64 -5.76 -23.04 -4.07
N ALA A 65 -4.67 -23.54 -3.48
CA ALA A 65 -3.37 -23.80 -4.10
C ALA A 65 -2.85 -22.61 -4.95
N PRO A 66 -2.61 -21.41 -4.38
CA PRO A 66 -2.15 -20.27 -5.12
C PRO A 66 -0.67 -20.41 -5.53
N ASP A 67 -0.30 -19.84 -6.67
CA ASP A 67 1.10 -19.72 -7.12
C ASP A 67 1.85 -18.67 -6.30
N ALA A 68 1.13 -17.64 -5.82
CA ALA A 68 1.68 -16.55 -5.02
C ALA A 68 0.66 -16.01 -4.00
N VAL A 69 1.20 -15.41 -2.93
CA VAL A 69 0.43 -14.68 -1.92
C VAL A 69 0.87 -13.22 -1.91
N ILE A 70 -0.09 -12.28 -1.94
CA ILE A 70 0.17 -10.86 -1.68
C ILE A 70 -0.37 -10.51 -0.30
N TRP A 71 0.51 -10.03 0.59
CA TRP A 71 0.15 -9.47 1.89
C TRP A 71 -0.16 -7.98 1.76
N ALA A 72 -1.44 -7.63 1.72
CA ALA A 72 -1.94 -6.26 1.71
C ALA A 72 -2.73 -5.90 2.98
N ALA A 73 -2.73 -6.78 3.98
CA ALA A 73 -3.42 -6.56 5.23
C ALA A 73 -2.72 -5.52 6.11
N GLY A 74 -3.52 -4.84 6.92
CA GLY A 74 -3.06 -3.90 7.93
C GLY A 74 -4.18 -3.58 8.89
N HIS A 75 -3.84 -3.34 10.16
CA HIS A 75 -4.83 -3.04 11.20
C HIS A 75 -5.49 -1.68 10.97
N ASN A 76 -6.73 -1.69 10.49
CA ASN A 76 -7.53 -0.50 10.22
C ASN A 76 -9.04 -0.80 10.28
N PRO A 77 -9.57 -1.21 11.45
CA PRO A 77 -10.94 -1.70 11.57
C PRO A 77 -12.01 -0.64 11.27
N SER A 78 -11.74 0.62 11.64
CA SER A 78 -12.68 1.74 11.43
C SER A 78 -12.50 2.44 10.08
N GLY A 79 -11.41 2.16 9.36
CA GLY A 79 -11.10 2.88 8.13
C GLY A 79 -10.49 4.27 8.32
N ASP A 80 -10.11 4.63 9.55
CA ASP A 80 -9.56 5.96 9.90
C ASP A 80 -8.13 6.20 9.40
N GLY A 81 -7.53 5.19 8.79
CA GLY A 81 -6.16 5.22 8.28
C GLY A 81 -5.18 4.48 9.18
N LEU A 82 -4.28 3.73 8.52
CA LEU A 82 -3.33 2.84 9.19
C LEU A 82 -2.46 3.54 10.24
N ALA A 83 -1.97 4.74 9.95
CA ALA A 83 -1.12 5.50 10.87
C ALA A 83 -1.89 5.97 12.12
N ARG A 84 -3.14 6.45 11.94
CA ARG A 84 -3.99 6.88 13.05
C ARG A 84 -4.41 5.71 13.92
N THR A 85 -4.83 4.60 13.30
CA THR A 85 -5.20 3.38 14.03
C THR A 85 -4.00 2.82 14.81
N ALA A 86 -2.80 2.80 14.23
CA ALA A 86 -1.61 2.36 14.94
C ALA A 86 -1.19 3.31 16.07
N LEU A 87 -1.53 4.59 15.99
CA LEU A 87 -1.29 5.54 17.09
C LEU A 87 -2.23 5.26 18.27
N SER A 88 -3.50 4.93 18.01
CA SER A 88 -4.49 4.64 19.04
C SER A 88 -4.35 3.23 19.65
N ASP A 89 -3.89 2.26 18.85
CA ASP A 89 -3.67 0.88 19.30
C ASP A 89 -2.37 0.31 18.69
N PRO A 90 -1.20 0.71 19.21
CA PRO A 90 0.09 0.29 18.70
C PRO A 90 0.36 -1.21 18.87
N ALA A 91 -0.12 -1.81 19.97
CA ALA A 91 0.06 -3.23 20.22
C ALA A 91 -0.68 -4.08 19.20
N ARG A 92 -1.93 -3.73 18.90
CA ARG A 92 -2.72 -4.45 17.88
C ARG A 92 -2.17 -4.23 16.47
N ALA A 93 -1.69 -3.03 16.17
CA ALA A 93 -1.03 -2.75 14.88
C ALA A 93 0.21 -3.64 14.68
N VAL A 94 1.05 -3.83 15.70
CA VAL A 94 2.20 -4.74 15.64
C VAL A 94 1.73 -6.19 15.52
N ALA A 95 0.76 -6.62 16.33
CA ALA A 95 0.26 -7.99 16.31
C ALA A 95 -0.29 -8.37 14.93
N VAL A 96 -1.09 -7.52 14.30
CA VAL A 96 -1.66 -7.78 12.96
C VAL A 96 -0.60 -7.61 11.87
N ASN A 97 0.07 -6.45 11.81
CA ASN A 97 0.91 -6.10 10.66
C ASN A 97 2.20 -6.94 10.58
N ALA A 98 2.80 -7.27 11.72
CA ALA A 98 4.03 -8.06 11.78
C ALA A 98 3.77 -9.51 12.22
N GLY A 99 3.07 -9.72 13.31
CA GLY A 99 2.76 -11.06 13.83
C GLY A 99 1.89 -11.86 12.87
N GLY A 100 0.81 -11.26 12.36
CA GLY A 100 -0.05 -11.87 11.34
C GLY A 100 0.71 -12.18 10.06
N PHE A 101 1.61 -11.30 9.63
CA PHE A 101 2.45 -11.57 8.46
C PHE A 101 3.40 -12.76 8.68
N ALA A 102 4.07 -12.82 9.85
CA ALA A 102 4.92 -13.97 10.19
C ALA A 102 4.13 -15.29 10.20
N ALA A 103 2.90 -15.29 10.71
CA ALA A 103 2.02 -16.46 10.69
C ALA A 103 1.64 -16.87 9.25
N VAL A 104 1.38 -15.91 8.38
CA VAL A 104 1.10 -16.14 6.95
C VAL A 104 2.33 -16.74 6.25
N LEU A 105 3.54 -16.25 6.53
CA LEU A 105 4.78 -16.81 5.97
C LEU A 105 4.97 -18.28 6.38
N ALA A 106 4.76 -18.61 7.66
CA ALA A 106 4.84 -19.99 8.16
C ALA A 106 3.81 -20.90 7.46
N ALA A 107 2.56 -20.44 7.32
CA ALA A 107 1.52 -21.19 6.63
C ALA A 107 1.81 -21.37 5.14
N CYS A 108 2.39 -20.37 4.46
CA CYS A 108 2.84 -20.49 3.08
C CYS A 108 3.92 -21.58 2.93
N ALA A 109 4.92 -21.58 3.81
CA ALA A 109 5.98 -22.60 3.82
C ALA A 109 5.42 -24.01 4.04
N GLU A 110 4.51 -24.18 4.99
CA GLU A 110 3.83 -25.45 5.28
C GLU A 110 3.00 -25.93 4.08
N ALA A 111 2.27 -25.02 3.42
CA ALA A 111 1.44 -25.36 2.26
C ALA A 111 2.22 -25.48 0.94
N GLY A 112 3.53 -25.22 0.93
CA GLY A 112 4.37 -25.28 -0.26
C GLY A 112 4.24 -24.06 -1.18
N VAL A 113 3.57 -23.00 -0.76
CA VAL A 113 3.49 -21.74 -1.51
C VAL A 113 4.78 -20.93 -1.29
N ARG A 114 5.60 -20.83 -2.30
CA ARG A 114 6.96 -20.26 -2.17
C ARG A 114 7.03 -18.76 -2.40
N ARG A 115 6.13 -18.18 -3.21
CA ARG A 115 6.18 -16.78 -3.59
C ARG A 115 5.27 -15.92 -2.72
N VAL A 116 5.83 -14.91 -2.05
CA VAL A 116 5.09 -13.95 -1.23
C VAL A 116 5.54 -12.53 -1.59
N VAL A 117 4.59 -11.61 -1.74
CA VAL A 117 4.86 -10.17 -1.90
C VAL A 117 4.19 -9.41 -0.76
N GLN A 118 4.96 -8.56 -0.09
CA GLN A 118 4.49 -7.74 1.02
C GLN A 118 4.25 -6.29 0.57
N CYS A 119 3.09 -5.74 0.88
CA CYS A 119 2.86 -4.30 0.87
C CYS A 119 3.58 -3.67 2.08
N GLY A 120 4.83 -3.24 1.87
CA GLY A 120 5.61 -2.43 2.79
C GLY A 120 5.15 -0.98 2.80
N SER A 121 5.96 -0.08 3.37
CA SER A 121 5.69 1.36 3.35
C SER A 121 6.96 2.16 3.54
N THR A 122 7.08 3.31 2.90
CA THR A 122 8.18 4.26 3.10
C THR A 122 8.21 4.88 4.50
N VAL A 123 7.14 4.73 5.29
CA VAL A 123 7.10 5.17 6.71
C VAL A 123 8.05 4.41 7.63
N VAL A 124 8.73 3.38 7.13
CA VAL A 124 9.85 2.72 7.83
C VAL A 124 11.06 3.64 7.93
N TYR A 125 11.19 4.61 7.05
CA TYR A 125 12.21 5.65 7.13
C TYR A 125 11.85 6.68 8.21
N GLY A 126 12.88 7.35 8.72
CA GLY A 126 12.73 8.51 9.59
C GLY A 126 12.83 9.82 8.81
N PRO A 127 12.87 10.97 9.51
CA PRO A 127 13.02 12.26 8.87
C PRO A 127 14.28 12.36 7.98
N PRO A 128 14.27 13.17 6.91
CA PRO A 128 15.39 13.27 5.95
C PRO A 128 16.73 13.59 6.60
N GLY A 129 16.75 14.39 7.66
CA GLY A 129 17.97 14.76 8.40
C GLY A 129 18.72 13.59 9.07
N LEU A 130 18.18 12.38 9.06
CA LEU A 130 18.87 11.16 9.51
C LEU A 130 19.72 10.52 8.40
N TYR A 131 19.60 10.97 7.18
CA TYR A 131 20.23 10.39 6.01
C TYR A 131 21.21 11.38 5.36
N PRO A 132 22.24 10.89 4.66
CA PRO A 132 23.20 11.76 3.97
C PRO A 132 22.62 12.45 2.73
N SER A 133 21.43 12.02 2.27
CA SER A 133 20.73 12.55 1.10
C SER A 133 19.24 12.71 1.41
N GLU A 134 18.59 13.69 0.79
CA GLU A 134 17.13 13.87 0.84
C GLU A 134 16.35 12.78 0.07
N CYS A 135 17.04 12.08 -0.84
CA CYS A 135 16.51 10.91 -1.54
C CYS A 135 17.33 9.68 -1.14
N VAL A 136 16.62 8.60 -0.72
CA VAL A 136 17.23 7.39 -0.19
C VAL A 136 16.87 6.16 -1.03
N ASP A 137 17.82 5.24 -1.15
CA ASP A 137 17.61 3.93 -1.75
C ASP A 137 17.25 2.86 -0.69
N GLU A 138 17.13 1.61 -1.11
CA GLU A 138 16.79 0.48 -0.22
C GLU A 138 17.92 0.14 0.78
N MET A 139 19.12 0.66 0.59
CA MET A 139 20.26 0.44 1.52
C MET A 139 20.20 1.38 2.72
N ALA A 140 19.40 2.44 2.68
CA ALA A 140 19.21 3.33 3.79
C ALA A 140 18.54 2.62 4.97
N ALA A 141 19.12 2.73 6.15
CA ALA A 141 18.64 2.06 7.35
C ALA A 141 17.25 2.56 7.75
N PRO A 142 16.29 1.67 8.04
CA PRO A 142 15.01 2.06 8.63
C PRO A 142 15.20 2.78 9.96
N ALA A 143 14.42 3.85 10.18
CA ALA A 143 14.43 4.63 11.41
C ALA A 143 13.01 5.13 11.76
N PRO A 144 12.01 4.24 11.90
CA PRO A 144 10.61 4.63 12.02
C PRO A 144 10.34 5.50 13.25
N ARG A 145 9.50 6.53 13.11
CA ARG A 145 9.12 7.45 14.17
C ARG A 145 7.65 7.31 14.59
N SER A 146 6.94 6.34 14.01
CA SER A 146 5.54 6.06 14.34
C SER A 146 5.32 4.58 14.64
N ALA A 147 4.27 4.26 15.39
CA ALA A 147 3.88 2.88 15.66
C ALA A 147 3.55 2.12 14.36
N TYR A 148 2.97 2.81 13.38
CA TYR A 148 2.73 2.22 12.06
C TYR A 148 4.05 1.89 11.35
N GLY A 149 4.98 2.83 11.30
CA GLY A 149 6.32 2.60 10.71
C GLY A 149 7.05 1.47 11.42
N LEU A 150 7.02 1.44 12.75
CA LEU A 150 7.60 0.33 13.53
C LEU A 150 6.99 -1.02 13.13
N SER A 151 5.65 -1.11 13.07
CA SER A 151 4.97 -2.36 12.71
C SER A 151 5.30 -2.83 11.29
N LYS A 152 5.50 -1.89 10.34
CA LYS A 152 5.92 -2.20 8.98
C LYS A 152 7.37 -2.64 8.90
N HIS A 153 8.27 -2.02 9.67
CA HIS A 153 9.66 -2.47 9.75
C HIS A 153 9.80 -3.85 10.40
N MET A 154 9.05 -4.13 11.46
CA MET A 154 8.98 -5.48 12.04
C MET A 154 8.48 -6.52 11.04
N ALA A 155 7.55 -6.16 10.16
CA ALA A 155 7.10 -7.03 9.08
C ALA A 155 8.19 -7.25 8.00
N GLU A 156 9.08 -6.28 7.74
CA GLU A 156 10.26 -6.48 6.89
C GLU A 156 11.24 -7.50 7.52
N LEU A 157 11.47 -7.41 8.83
CA LEU A 157 12.28 -8.43 9.55
C LEU A 157 11.67 -9.83 9.47
N ALA A 158 10.32 -9.91 9.53
CA ALA A 158 9.63 -11.17 9.32
C ALA A 158 9.78 -11.68 7.86
N ALA A 159 9.82 -10.78 6.86
CA ALA A 159 10.11 -11.14 5.47
C ALA A 159 11.51 -11.77 5.32
N ASP A 160 12.53 -11.16 5.93
CA ASP A 160 13.89 -11.70 5.92
C ASP A 160 13.95 -13.08 6.60
N TRP A 161 13.31 -13.22 7.76
CA TRP A 161 13.16 -14.53 8.40
C TRP A 161 12.49 -15.56 7.49
N GLY A 162 11.43 -15.17 6.78
CA GLY A 162 10.73 -16.02 5.82
C GLY A 162 11.64 -16.53 4.69
N VAL A 163 12.55 -15.67 4.22
CA VAL A 163 13.53 -16.06 3.19
C VAL A 163 14.61 -16.97 3.80
N ASP A 164 15.22 -16.55 4.90
CA ASP A 164 16.44 -17.18 5.41
C ASP A 164 16.16 -18.48 6.17
N ALA A 165 15.04 -18.55 6.90
CA ALA A 165 14.67 -19.73 7.72
C ALA A 165 13.64 -20.67 7.05
N LEU A 166 12.70 -20.12 6.25
CA LEU A 166 11.62 -20.90 5.64
C LEU A 166 11.86 -21.20 4.15
N GLY A 167 12.89 -20.63 3.54
CA GLY A 167 13.22 -20.82 2.12
C GLY A 167 12.17 -20.27 1.17
N LEU A 168 11.44 -19.21 1.58
CA LEU A 168 10.45 -18.55 0.75
C LEU A 168 11.14 -17.53 -0.18
N SER A 169 10.48 -17.18 -1.27
CA SER A 169 10.82 -16.03 -2.10
C SER A 169 9.92 -14.87 -1.67
N VAL A 170 10.42 -13.99 -0.82
CA VAL A 170 9.66 -12.82 -0.33
C VAL A 170 10.22 -11.54 -0.93
N THR A 171 9.33 -10.69 -1.44
CA THR A 171 9.66 -9.32 -1.84
C THR A 171 8.80 -8.34 -1.05
N THR A 172 9.43 -7.40 -0.38
CA THR A 172 8.77 -6.25 0.22
C THR A 172 8.82 -5.06 -0.72
N LEU A 173 7.68 -4.48 -1.05
CA LEU A 173 7.56 -3.22 -1.79
C LEU A 173 7.15 -2.11 -0.84
N ARG A 174 8.06 -1.17 -0.57
CA ARG A 174 7.79 0.02 0.25
C ARG A 174 6.97 1.01 -0.55
N LEU A 175 5.67 1.05 -0.29
CA LEU A 175 4.74 1.97 -0.94
C LEU A 175 4.83 3.38 -0.33
N PRO A 176 4.77 4.43 -1.16
CA PRO A 176 4.60 5.81 -0.70
C PRO A 176 3.14 6.08 -0.32
N LEU A 177 2.72 7.35 -0.29
CA LEU A 177 1.31 7.70 -0.16
C LEU A 177 0.53 7.19 -1.38
N VAL A 178 -0.45 6.31 -1.15
CA VAL A 178 -1.27 5.74 -2.23
C VAL A 178 -2.54 6.57 -2.39
N LEU A 179 -2.75 7.11 -3.59
CA LEU A 179 -3.86 7.98 -3.97
C LEU A 179 -4.77 7.31 -5.00
N GLY A 180 -5.95 7.88 -5.24
CA GLY A 180 -6.89 7.43 -6.27
C GLY A 180 -8.30 7.26 -5.75
N PRO A 181 -9.30 6.98 -6.61
CA PRO A 181 -10.69 6.78 -6.23
C PRO A 181 -10.87 5.61 -5.27
N GLY A 182 -11.93 5.61 -4.45
CA GLY A 182 -12.24 4.54 -3.50
C GLY A 182 -12.31 5.00 -2.06
N ARG A 183 -11.90 4.15 -1.13
CA ARG A 183 -12.00 4.44 0.30
C ARG A 183 -10.90 5.40 0.73
N TRP A 184 -11.28 6.62 1.11
CA TRP A 184 -10.37 7.63 1.61
C TRP A 184 -10.11 7.43 3.10
N TYR A 185 -8.84 7.44 3.45
CA TYR A 185 -8.40 7.40 4.83
C TYR A 185 -8.23 8.81 5.38
N VAL A 186 -8.69 9.03 6.60
CA VAL A 186 -8.33 10.20 7.41
C VAL A 186 -6.90 9.97 7.92
N GLY A 187 -6.07 11.00 8.02
CA GLY A 187 -4.67 10.86 8.46
C GLY A 187 -3.73 11.54 7.47
N ALA A 188 -2.71 10.85 6.97
CA ALA A 188 -1.72 11.44 6.06
C ALA A 188 -2.35 12.08 4.79
N ALA A 189 -3.48 11.55 4.33
CA ALA A 189 -4.23 12.10 3.19
C ALA A 189 -5.30 13.13 3.56
N THR A 190 -5.43 13.55 4.83
CA THR A 190 -6.51 14.45 5.28
C THR A 190 -6.51 15.77 4.51
N LEU A 191 -5.34 16.36 4.31
CA LEU A 191 -5.19 17.64 3.62
C LEU A 191 -5.61 17.51 2.14
N PHE A 192 -5.12 16.46 1.48
CA PHE A 192 -5.50 16.11 0.12
C PHE A 192 -7.02 15.90 0.00
N ALA A 193 -7.62 15.17 0.95
CA ALA A 193 -9.07 14.93 0.95
C ALA A 193 -9.89 16.20 1.14
N ARG A 194 -9.43 17.18 1.97
CA ARG A 194 -10.11 18.49 2.12
C ARG A 194 -10.08 19.28 0.83
N MET A 195 -8.91 19.37 0.18
CA MET A 195 -8.76 20.07 -1.10
C MET A 195 -9.65 19.45 -2.18
N LEU A 196 -9.72 18.13 -2.26
CA LEU A 196 -10.60 17.43 -3.19
C LEU A 196 -12.08 17.72 -2.92
N ARG A 197 -12.53 17.69 -1.66
CA ARG A 197 -13.93 18.01 -1.32
C ARG A 197 -14.28 19.44 -1.72
N ALA A 198 -13.42 20.41 -1.37
CA ALA A 198 -13.63 21.79 -1.77
C ALA A 198 -13.70 21.94 -3.30
N ALA A 199 -12.87 21.23 -4.04
CA ALA A 199 -12.91 21.23 -5.50
C ALA A 199 -14.21 20.57 -6.05
N ALA A 200 -14.66 19.46 -5.46
CA ALA A 200 -15.90 18.78 -5.83
C ALA A 200 -17.13 19.65 -5.58
N ASP A 201 -17.19 20.32 -4.42
CA ASP A 201 -18.30 21.17 -4.00
C ASP A 201 -18.28 22.57 -4.67
N GLY A 202 -17.17 22.91 -5.38
CA GLY A 202 -16.95 24.26 -5.92
C GLY A 202 -16.75 25.32 -4.83
N SER A 203 -16.46 24.92 -3.59
CA SER A 203 -16.24 25.81 -2.45
C SER A 203 -14.81 26.34 -2.43
N ALA A 204 -14.59 27.50 -1.77
CA ALA A 204 -13.25 27.98 -1.53
C ALA A 204 -12.57 27.19 -0.40
N SER A 205 -11.29 26.85 -0.59
CA SER A 205 -10.44 26.28 0.44
C SER A 205 -9.17 27.10 0.59
N HIS A 206 -8.81 27.39 1.83
CA HIS A 206 -7.56 28.08 2.16
C HIS A 206 -6.80 27.20 3.16
N GLU A 207 -5.70 26.62 2.71
CA GLU A 207 -4.94 25.66 3.50
C GLU A 207 -3.50 26.13 3.73
N VAL A 208 -3.04 25.97 4.95
CA VAL A 208 -1.62 26.12 5.27
C VAL A 208 -0.98 24.74 5.17
N VAL A 209 0.03 24.62 4.31
CA VAL A 209 0.61 23.32 3.91
C VAL A 209 2.13 23.31 4.05
N PRO A 210 2.76 22.14 4.28
CA PRO A 210 4.20 22.01 4.16
C PRO A 210 4.66 22.27 2.72
N ALA A 211 5.75 23.03 2.55
CA ALA A 211 6.39 23.23 1.25
C ALA A 211 7.18 21.98 0.79
N ALA A 212 7.51 21.09 1.72
CA ALA A 212 8.32 19.91 1.44
C ALA A 212 7.63 18.97 0.43
N PRO A 213 8.37 18.44 -0.56
CA PRO A 213 7.85 17.43 -1.48
C PRO A 213 7.65 16.08 -0.80
N PHE A 214 6.78 15.26 -1.36
CA PHE A 214 6.52 13.89 -0.93
C PHE A 214 6.23 12.97 -2.12
N ASP A 215 6.51 11.69 -1.96
CA ASP A 215 6.21 10.68 -2.97
C ASP A 215 4.79 10.15 -2.83
N ALA A 216 4.14 9.95 -3.98
CA ALA A 216 2.79 9.41 -4.06
C ALA A 216 2.60 8.57 -5.32
N VAL A 217 1.69 7.60 -5.27
CA VAL A 217 1.39 6.73 -6.40
C VAL A 217 -0.12 6.51 -6.53
N HIS A 218 -0.61 6.32 -7.75
CA HIS A 218 -1.98 5.86 -7.96
C HIS A 218 -2.14 4.41 -7.48
N GLY A 219 -3.30 4.10 -6.87
CA GLY A 219 -3.55 2.76 -6.33
C GLY A 219 -3.46 1.64 -7.36
N ASP A 220 -3.85 1.89 -8.62
CA ASP A 220 -3.74 0.89 -9.66
C ASP A 220 -2.29 0.70 -10.13
N ASP A 221 -1.46 1.77 -10.15
CA ASP A 221 -0.04 1.64 -10.46
C ASP A 221 0.70 0.85 -9.35
N ALA A 222 0.29 1.01 -8.09
CA ALA A 222 0.77 0.18 -6.98
C ALA A 222 0.33 -1.28 -7.14
N ALA A 223 -0.93 -1.52 -7.53
CA ALA A 223 -1.46 -2.86 -7.78
C ALA A 223 -0.73 -3.56 -8.95
N GLU A 224 -0.43 -2.82 -10.02
CA GLU A 224 0.38 -3.30 -11.15
C GLU A 224 1.76 -3.79 -10.70
N ALA A 225 2.47 -3.00 -9.89
CA ALA A 225 3.76 -3.39 -9.35
C ALA A 225 3.67 -4.67 -8.50
N LEU A 226 2.70 -4.72 -7.59
CA LEU A 226 2.50 -5.89 -6.72
C LEU A 226 2.20 -7.15 -7.52
N LEU A 227 1.34 -7.05 -8.52
CA LEU A 227 1.00 -8.18 -9.39
C LEU A 227 2.19 -8.61 -10.26
N MET A 228 2.93 -7.65 -10.82
CA MET A 228 4.16 -7.92 -11.54
C MET A 228 5.18 -8.65 -10.67
N LEU A 229 5.38 -8.19 -9.44
CA LEU A 229 6.30 -8.82 -8.49
C LEU A 229 5.82 -10.22 -8.07
N ALA A 230 4.51 -10.43 -7.89
CA ALA A 230 3.98 -11.76 -7.57
C ALA A 230 4.30 -12.81 -8.64
N ALA A 231 4.41 -12.41 -9.91
CA ALA A 231 4.80 -13.28 -11.01
C ALA A 231 6.33 -13.47 -11.17
N ARG A 232 7.15 -12.83 -10.30
CA ARG A 232 8.63 -12.83 -10.40
C ARG A 232 9.28 -13.38 -9.12
N PRO A 233 9.53 -14.70 -9.04
CA PRO A 233 10.16 -15.28 -7.85
C PRO A 233 11.63 -14.87 -7.64
N ASP A 234 12.27 -14.34 -8.67
CA ASP A 234 13.64 -13.82 -8.70
C ASP A 234 13.76 -12.31 -8.40
N ALA A 235 12.64 -11.64 -8.10
CA ALA A 235 12.66 -10.23 -7.75
C ALA A 235 13.47 -9.97 -6.46
N PRO A 236 14.12 -8.79 -6.33
CA PRO A 236 14.84 -8.42 -5.11
C PRO A 236 13.97 -8.53 -3.86
N ARG A 237 14.59 -8.81 -2.70
CA ARG A 237 13.89 -8.91 -1.40
C ARG A 237 13.22 -7.62 -0.99
N LEU A 238 13.81 -6.48 -1.34
CA LEU A 238 13.36 -5.15 -0.93
C LEU A 238 13.41 -4.18 -2.11
N LEU A 239 12.33 -3.43 -2.29
CA LEU A 239 12.17 -2.41 -3.32
C LEU A 239 11.46 -1.18 -2.76
N ASN A 240 11.94 -0.01 -3.14
CA ASN A 240 11.22 1.25 -2.95
C ASN A 240 10.30 1.53 -4.13
N MET A 241 9.24 2.30 -3.88
CA MET A 241 8.39 2.90 -4.89
C MET A 241 8.24 4.39 -4.58
N ALA A 242 8.64 5.26 -5.51
CA ALA A 242 8.41 6.70 -5.43
C ALA A 242 7.10 7.08 -6.12
N GLY A 243 6.92 6.64 -7.36
CA GLY A 243 5.77 7.02 -8.19
C GLY A 243 5.92 8.44 -8.73
N LEU A 244 5.15 9.38 -8.18
CA LEU A 244 5.17 10.81 -8.48
C LEU A 244 5.70 11.57 -7.27
N THR A 245 6.63 12.51 -7.47
CA THR A 245 7.00 13.46 -6.43
C THR A 245 6.11 14.70 -6.55
N LEU A 246 5.37 15.00 -5.48
CA LEU A 246 4.32 16.01 -5.41
C LEU A 246 4.60 17.01 -4.30
N THR A 247 4.01 18.22 -4.44
CA THR A 247 3.80 19.18 -3.35
C THR A 247 2.31 19.50 -3.26
N TYR A 248 1.85 20.00 -2.13
CA TYR A 248 0.47 20.45 -2.00
C TYR A 248 0.15 21.64 -2.91
N GLY A 249 1.14 22.53 -3.14
CA GLY A 249 0.99 23.62 -4.11
C GLY A 249 0.74 23.11 -5.53
N ARG A 250 1.45 22.06 -5.95
CA ARG A 250 1.21 21.43 -7.27
C ARG A 250 -0.17 20.79 -7.35
N ILE A 251 -0.65 20.16 -6.27
CA ILE A 251 -2.00 19.59 -6.20
C ILE A 251 -3.05 20.68 -6.29
N ALA A 252 -2.90 21.78 -5.52
CA ALA A 252 -3.81 22.91 -5.56
C ALA A 252 -3.89 23.54 -6.96
N ALA A 253 -2.75 23.76 -7.59
CA ALA A 253 -2.68 24.30 -8.96
C ALA A 253 -3.40 23.39 -9.97
N ALA A 254 -3.27 22.08 -9.85
CA ALA A 254 -3.93 21.12 -10.73
C ALA A 254 -5.44 21.00 -10.47
N LEU A 255 -5.90 21.17 -9.22
CA LEU A 255 -7.32 21.25 -8.88
C LEU A 255 -7.96 22.52 -9.40
N GLY A 256 -7.19 23.60 -9.51
CA GLY A 256 -7.63 24.89 -10.00
C GLY A 256 -8.66 25.59 -9.12
N GLY A 257 -9.30 26.63 -9.67
CA GLY A 257 -10.48 27.24 -9.07
C GLY A 257 -10.17 28.03 -7.79
N ARG A 258 -10.80 27.64 -6.68
CA ARG A 258 -10.79 28.36 -5.41
C ARG A 258 -9.92 27.70 -4.34
N ILE A 259 -9.01 26.82 -4.76
CA ILE A 259 -8.12 26.13 -3.83
C ILE A 259 -6.84 26.96 -3.68
N GLU A 260 -6.73 27.67 -2.57
CA GLU A 260 -5.56 28.46 -2.23
C GLU A 260 -4.73 27.75 -1.16
N VAL A 261 -3.42 27.70 -1.35
CA VAL A 261 -2.48 27.15 -0.37
C VAL A 261 -1.41 28.16 -0.01
N VAL A 262 -1.11 28.24 1.27
CA VAL A 262 0.05 28.96 1.79
C VAL A 262 1.09 27.93 2.18
N GLU A 263 2.13 27.80 1.37
CA GLU A 263 3.25 26.93 1.67
C GLU A 263 4.11 27.51 2.80
N GLN A 264 4.35 26.72 3.84
CA GLN A 264 5.23 27.08 4.93
C GLN A 264 6.46 26.17 4.94
N PRO A 265 7.66 26.73 5.19
CA PRO A 265 8.84 25.93 5.43
C PRO A 265 8.59 24.97 6.61
N ALA A 266 8.55 23.71 6.34
CA ALA A 266 8.47 22.65 7.34
C ALA A 266 9.39 21.52 6.90
N PRO A 267 10.09 20.86 7.84
CA PRO A 267 10.86 19.67 7.49
C PRO A 267 9.91 18.61 6.94
N ALA A 268 10.37 17.87 5.95
CA ALA A 268 9.65 16.70 5.47
C ALA A 268 9.61 15.63 6.58
N ASP A 269 8.49 14.93 6.70
CA ASP A 269 8.34 13.82 7.65
C ASP A 269 9.15 12.59 7.21
N LEU A 270 9.31 12.41 5.89
CA LEU A 270 9.98 11.29 5.25
C LEU A 270 10.90 11.79 4.13
N PRO A 271 12.01 11.09 3.84
CA PRO A 271 12.81 11.35 2.67
C PRO A 271 12.04 10.95 1.40
N LEU A 272 12.41 11.52 0.26
CA LEU A 272 12.07 10.95 -1.04
C LEU A 272 12.79 9.61 -1.20
N VAL A 273 12.25 8.73 -2.03
CA VAL A 273 12.87 7.43 -2.26
C VAL A 273 13.29 7.24 -3.72
N ASP A 274 14.41 6.58 -3.92
CA ASP A 274 14.84 6.12 -5.24
C ASP A 274 14.15 4.78 -5.56
N ASP A 275 13.40 4.74 -6.66
CA ASP A 275 12.70 3.56 -7.17
C ASP A 275 13.36 2.99 -8.44
N SER A 276 14.59 3.37 -8.73
CA SER A 276 15.31 2.93 -9.93
C SER A 276 15.40 1.41 -10.05
N ARG A 277 15.59 0.68 -8.94
CA ARG A 277 15.58 -0.78 -8.92
C ARG A 277 14.24 -1.37 -9.35
N LEU A 278 13.12 -0.81 -8.90
CA LEU A 278 11.79 -1.23 -9.34
C LEU A 278 11.59 -0.95 -10.83
N ARG A 279 12.06 0.21 -11.31
CA ARG A 279 12.00 0.57 -12.74
C ARG A 279 12.83 -0.36 -13.63
N THR A 280 13.97 -0.84 -13.17
CA THR A 280 14.76 -1.83 -13.93
C THR A 280 14.03 -3.15 -14.15
N LEU A 281 13.04 -3.46 -13.33
CA LEU A 281 12.16 -4.61 -13.52
C LEU A 281 11.05 -4.38 -14.55
N GLY A 282 10.97 -3.18 -15.14
CA GLY A 282 10.00 -2.81 -16.16
C GLY A 282 8.73 -2.15 -15.63
N TRP A 283 8.67 -1.79 -14.35
CA TRP A 283 7.57 -1.00 -13.80
C TRP A 283 7.82 0.50 -14.00
N ALA A 284 6.76 1.23 -14.31
CA ALA A 284 6.74 2.70 -14.25
C ALA A 284 5.31 3.16 -13.94
N PRO A 285 5.14 4.29 -13.21
CA PRO A 285 3.81 4.85 -13.00
C PRO A 285 3.25 5.30 -14.35
N CYS A 286 2.02 4.97 -14.64
CA CYS A 286 1.36 5.34 -15.89
C CYS A 286 0.28 6.42 -15.69
N ARG A 287 -0.12 6.71 -14.45
CA ARG A 287 -1.11 7.73 -14.12
C ARG A 287 -0.46 9.00 -13.62
N ALA A 288 -0.65 10.10 -14.37
CA ALA A 288 -0.23 11.44 -13.97
C ALA A 288 -1.16 12.01 -12.88
N LEU A 289 -0.76 13.10 -12.24
CA LEU A 289 -1.53 13.76 -11.20
C LEU A 289 -2.96 14.11 -11.67
N ASP A 290 -3.12 14.65 -12.88
CA ASP A 290 -4.42 15.05 -13.41
C ASP A 290 -5.40 13.87 -13.54
N ALA A 291 -4.90 12.69 -13.90
CA ALA A 291 -5.70 11.47 -13.94
C ALA A 291 -6.15 11.06 -12.53
N ILE A 292 -5.23 11.09 -11.55
CA ILE A 292 -5.52 10.79 -10.14
C ILE A 292 -6.62 11.72 -9.61
N LEU A 293 -6.50 13.02 -9.88
CA LEU A 293 -7.47 14.02 -9.42
C LEU A 293 -8.82 13.85 -10.09
N SER A 294 -8.85 13.74 -11.43
CA SER A 294 -10.09 13.63 -12.19
C SER A 294 -10.89 12.37 -11.85
N GLU A 295 -10.24 11.21 -11.76
CA GLU A 295 -10.88 9.95 -11.38
C GLU A 295 -11.47 10.04 -9.97
N THR A 296 -10.73 10.66 -9.02
CA THR A 296 -11.17 10.78 -7.64
C THR A 296 -12.33 11.76 -7.49
N LEU A 297 -12.27 12.91 -8.15
CA LEU A 297 -13.36 13.88 -8.15
C LEU A 297 -14.62 13.31 -8.78
N HIS A 298 -14.49 12.56 -9.87
CA HIS A 298 -15.62 11.89 -10.51
C HIS A 298 -16.34 10.93 -9.54
N GLU A 299 -15.57 10.07 -8.84
CA GLU A 299 -16.17 9.15 -7.86
C GLU A 299 -16.86 9.87 -6.70
N MET A 300 -16.25 10.94 -6.18
CA MET A 300 -16.85 11.74 -5.10
C MET A 300 -18.20 12.31 -5.52
N THR A 301 -18.26 12.92 -6.71
CA THR A 301 -19.48 13.52 -7.26
C THR A 301 -20.57 12.49 -7.52
N MET A 302 -20.21 11.26 -7.92
CA MET A 302 -21.18 10.18 -8.14
C MET A 302 -21.77 9.64 -6.83
N LYS A 303 -20.97 9.54 -5.76
CA LYS A 303 -21.44 9.10 -4.43
C LYS A 303 -22.37 10.07 -3.73
N GLU A 304 -22.24 11.37 -4.01
CA GLU A 304 -23.16 12.38 -3.46
C GLU A 304 -24.54 12.39 -4.14
N LYS A 305 -24.63 11.80 -5.34
CA LYS A 305 -25.87 11.72 -6.12
C LYS A 305 -26.65 10.40 -5.92
N ALA A 306 -26.05 9.43 -5.25
CA ALA A 306 -26.61 8.10 -4.98
C ALA A 306 -27.15 7.99 -3.54
#